data_0f58fd63722bbdeed975507f0713351c
#
_entry.id   0f58fd63722bbdeed975507f0713351c
#
_cell.length_a   1.000
_cell.length_b   1.000
_cell.length_c   1.000
_cell.angle_alpha   90.00
_cell.angle_beta   90.00
_cell.angle_gamma   90.00
#
_symmetry.space_group_name_H-M   'P 1'
#
loop_
_entity.id
_entity.type
_entity.pdbx_description
1 polymer ?
#
loop_
_entity_poly.entity_id
_entity_poly.type
_entity_poly.pdbx_seq_one_letter_code
_entity_poly.pdbx_strand_id
1 'polypeptide(L)'
;MKTHDFYFELPPELIAQTPLERRDGSRLLVLDKATGETEHRHFYDLPEYLRPGDCLILNNSRVLPARLLGHRVPGGGACEILLLIDKGDNVWECLVRPGKKLRKGARVSFGDGELTAEIVDELPDGNRLVRFEYQGIFLEVLERLGKMPLPPYIKEELRDSERYQTVYSKVNGSAAAPTAGLHFTPELLERVQSMGVKVGYVTLHVGLGTFRPVKEEEITDHDMHSEYCVIPRETADLINETKKNGGRVICVGTTSCRTIESWAGEDGTMTATGGWTNIFIYPGYRFKVMDALITNFHLPESTLIMLVSALAGREHVLSAYKEAVKERYRFFSFGDAMFIH
;
A
#
# COMPACT_ATOMS: atom_id res chain seq x y z
N MET A 1 0.57 0.91 25.49
CA MET A 1 1.65 0.30 24.67
C MET A 1 2.29 1.42 23.88
N LYS A 2 3.62 1.50 23.97
CA LYS A 2 4.36 2.61 23.37
C LYS A 2 4.79 2.30 21.94
N THR A 3 4.93 3.32 21.13
CA THR A 3 5.44 3.23 19.76
C THR A 3 6.83 2.57 19.73
N HIS A 4 7.69 2.91 20.71
CA HIS A 4 9.02 2.33 20.86
C HIS A 4 9.03 0.83 21.19
N ASP A 5 7.94 0.25 21.67
CA ASP A 5 7.81 -1.21 21.86
C ASP A 5 7.92 -2.01 20.54
N PHE A 6 7.81 -1.32 19.40
CA PHE A 6 7.92 -1.88 18.04
C PHE A 6 9.24 -1.51 17.36
N TYR A 7 10.22 -1.06 18.13
CA TYR A 7 11.55 -0.75 17.62
C TYR A 7 12.37 -2.02 17.38
N PHE A 8 13.08 -2.04 16.27
CA PHE A 8 14.19 -2.93 15.97
C PHE A 8 15.24 -2.17 15.17
N GLU A 9 16.49 -2.59 15.27
CA GLU A 9 17.56 -1.98 14.51
C GLU A 9 17.46 -2.42 13.04
N LEU A 10 17.32 -1.45 12.13
CA LEU A 10 17.28 -1.68 10.70
C LEU A 10 18.45 -0.96 10.02
N PRO A 11 19.48 -1.69 9.54
CA PRO A 11 20.55 -1.11 8.74
C PRO A 11 20.00 -0.47 7.46
N PRO A 12 20.33 0.79 7.15
CA PRO A 12 19.78 1.51 5.99
C PRO A 12 20.04 0.81 4.64
N GLU A 13 21.14 0.07 4.53
CA GLU A 13 21.51 -0.66 3.32
C GLU A 13 20.59 -1.85 3.01
N LEU A 14 19.77 -2.28 3.98
CA LEU A 14 18.76 -3.32 3.76
C LEU A 14 17.46 -2.77 3.15
N ILE A 15 17.28 -1.45 3.11
CA ILE A 15 16.13 -0.83 2.47
C ILE A 15 16.31 -0.90 0.95
N ALA A 16 15.50 -1.73 0.29
CA ALA A 16 15.60 -1.96 -1.14
C ALA A 16 15.30 -0.71 -1.96
N GLN A 17 16.22 -0.34 -2.85
CA GLN A 17 16.08 0.83 -3.72
C GLN A 17 15.49 0.47 -5.09
N THR A 18 15.69 -0.77 -5.54
CA THR A 18 15.26 -1.25 -6.86
C THR A 18 14.56 -2.61 -6.74
N PRO A 19 13.56 -2.90 -7.60
CA PRO A 19 12.97 -4.23 -7.67
C PRO A 19 13.98 -5.25 -8.20
N LEU A 20 13.81 -6.52 -7.83
CA LEU A 20 14.52 -7.63 -8.45
C LEU A 20 14.07 -7.77 -9.89
N GLU A 21 14.91 -8.33 -10.76
CA GLU A 21 14.58 -8.59 -12.16
C GLU A 21 13.32 -9.48 -12.26
N ARG A 22 13.32 -10.59 -11.55
CA ARG A 22 12.18 -11.50 -11.46
C ARG A 22 11.36 -11.19 -10.19
N ARG A 23 10.05 -10.90 -10.33
CA ARG A 23 9.16 -10.50 -9.23
C ARG A 23 9.09 -11.55 -8.13
N ASP A 24 8.84 -12.80 -8.48
CA ASP A 24 8.67 -13.93 -7.56
C ASP A 24 10.00 -14.54 -7.09
N GLY A 25 11.13 -13.99 -7.54
CA GLY A 25 12.47 -14.35 -7.07
C GLY A 25 12.86 -13.71 -5.73
N SER A 26 12.02 -12.87 -5.15
CA SER A 26 12.23 -12.33 -3.79
C SER A 26 12.23 -13.46 -2.75
N ARG A 27 12.92 -13.24 -1.64
CA ARG A 27 12.88 -14.18 -0.52
C ARG A 27 11.52 -14.09 0.17
N LEU A 28 11.12 -15.20 0.78
CA LEU A 28 9.91 -15.32 1.57
C LEU A 28 10.27 -15.86 2.95
N LEU A 29 10.02 -15.07 4.00
CA LEU A 29 10.11 -15.55 5.37
C LEU A 29 8.71 -16.02 5.78
N VAL A 30 8.56 -17.31 5.97
CA VAL A 30 7.32 -17.92 6.46
C VAL A 30 7.35 -17.90 7.98
N LEU A 31 6.31 -17.36 8.61
CA LEU A 31 6.16 -17.26 10.05
C LEU A 31 4.91 -18.00 10.51
N ASP A 32 5.07 -19.03 11.30
CA ASP A 32 3.97 -19.62 12.05
C ASP A 32 3.58 -18.68 13.21
N LYS A 33 2.37 -18.14 13.14
CA LYS A 33 1.90 -17.15 14.13
C LYS A 33 1.66 -17.74 15.52
N ALA A 34 1.43 -19.07 15.61
CA ALA A 34 1.16 -19.74 16.87
C ALA A 34 2.45 -20.06 17.62
N THR A 35 3.49 -20.51 16.91
CA THR A 35 4.75 -20.95 17.52
C THR A 35 5.87 -19.91 17.46
N GLY A 36 5.81 -18.99 16.49
CA GLY A 36 6.88 -18.04 16.18
C GLY A 36 8.03 -18.65 15.37
N GLU A 37 7.90 -19.89 14.94
CA GLU A 37 8.89 -20.57 14.09
C GLU A 37 8.94 -19.92 12.71
N THR A 38 10.15 -19.84 12.15
CA THR A 38 10.41 -19.22 10.84
C THR A 38 11.04 -20.19 9.86
N GLU A 39 10.65 -20.09 8.59
CA GLU A 39 11.29 -20.78 7.47
C GLU A 39 11.73 -19.78 6.41
N HIS A 40 12.89 -20.05 5.78
CA HIS A 40 13.42 -19.23 4.69
C HIS A 40 13.14 -19.89 3.34
N ARG A 41 12.39 -19.18 2.49
CA ARG A 41 11.93 -19.63 1.17
C ARG A 41 12.12 -18.52 0.14
N HIS A 42 11.65 -18.77 -1.08
CA HIS A 42 11.44 -17.75 -2.10
C HIS A 42 9.95 -17.59 -2.39
N PHE A 43 9.58 -16.47 -2.97
CA PHE A 43 8.17 -16.18 -3.18
C PHE A 43 7.51 -17.17 -4.16
N TYR A 44 8.25 -17.70 -5.13
CA TYR A 44 7.76 -18.76 -6.02
C TYR A 44 7.44 -20.09 -5.32
N ASP A 45 7.86 -20.26 -4.05
CA ASP A 45 7.53 -21.43 -3.22
C ASP A 45 6.19 -21.24 -2.47
N LEU A 46 5.58 -20.05 -2.51
CA LEU A 46 4.30 -19.75 -1.85
C LEU A 46 3.22 -20.82 -2.07
N PRO A 47 3.05 -21.41 -3.28
CA PRO A 47 2.07 -22.46 -3.50
C PRO A 47 2.18 -23.68 -2.56
N GLU A 48 3.36 -23.98 -2.00
CA GLU A 48 3.55 -25.10 -1.06
C GLU A 48 2.82 -24.88 0.28
N TYR A 49 2.48 -23.63 0.59
CA TYR A 49 1.79 -23.23 1.83
C TYR A 49 0.30 -22.98 1.64
N LEU A 50 -0.17 -23.00 0.38
CA LEU A 50 -1.57 -22.81 0.01
C LEU A 50 -2.25 -24.18 -0.22
N ARG A 51 -3.56 -24.23 -0.01
CA ARG A 51 -4.35 -25.46 -0.17
C ARG A 51 -5.65 -25.16 -0.94
N PRO A 52 -6.21 -26.16 -1.63
CA PRO A 52 -7.52 -26.03 -2.24
C PRO A 52 -8.56 -25.51 -1.24
N GLY A 53 -9.38 -24.56 -1.67
CA GLY A 53 -10.39 -23.93 -0.82
C GLY A 53 -9.93 -22.67 -0.09
N ASP A 54 -8.63 -22.36 -0.07
CA ASP A 54 -8.15 -21.03 0.35
C ASP A 54 -8.60 -19.96 -0.64
N CYS A 55 -8.69 -18.71 -0.18
CA CYS A 55 -8.81 -17.56 -1.08
C CYS A 55 -7.76 -16.49 -0.78
N LEU A 56 -7.16 -15.94 -1.84
CA LEU A 56 -6.30 -14.78 -1.80
C LEU A 56 -7.12 -13.52 -2.05
N ILE A 57 -6.99 -12.52 -1.19
CA ILE A 57 -7.61 -11.20 -1.36
C ILE A 57 -6.52 -10.19 -1.72
N LEU A 58 -6.62 -9.64 -2.93
CA LEU A 58 -5.64 -8.76 -3.54
C LEU A 58 -6.22 -7.35 -3.72
N ASN A 59 -5.39 -6.33 -3.52
CA ASN A 59 -5.76 -4.95 -3.81
C ASN A 59 -5.40 -4.60 -5.26
N ASN A 60 -6.41 -4.35 -6.09
CA ASN A 60 -6.27 -4.07 -7.53
C ASN A 60 -6.11 -2.58 -7.87
N SER A 61 -5.83 -1.73 -6.88
CA SER A 61 -5.58 -0.32 -7.14
C SER A 61 -4.34 -0.13 -8.02
N ARG A 62 -4.41 0.89 -8.90
CA ARG A 62 -3.33 1.28 -9.80
C ARG A 62 -2.83 2.66 -9.43
N VAL A 63 -1.52 2.80 -9.35
CA VAL A 63 -0.87 4.06 -9.02
C VAL A 63 -0.97 5.02 -10.21
N LEU A 64 -1.39 6.24 -9.92
CA LEU A 64 -1.36 7.33 -10.91
C LEU A 64 0.06 7.89 -11.04
N PRO A 65 0.51 8.35 -12.22
CA PRO A 65 1.71 9.15 -12.36
C PRO A 65 1.46 10.56 -11.79
N ALA A 66 1.20 10.59 -10.50
CA ALA A 66 0.60 11.72 -9.77
C ALA A 66 1.60 12.83 -9.42
N ARG A 67 2.90 12.64 -9.69
CA ARG A 67 3.96 13.59 -9.38
C ARG A 67 4.24 14.47 -10.59
N LEU A 68 3.79 15.71 -10.53
CA LEU A 68 3.93 16.70 -11.60
C LEU A 68 5.06 17.68 -11.28
N LEU A 69 6.03 17.80 -12.20
CA LEU A 69 7.12 18.76 -12.13
C LEU A 69 6.85 19.89 -13.10
N GLY A 70 6.81 21.12 -12.60
CA GLY A 70 6.48 22.29 -13.38
C GLY A 70 7.19 23.54 -12.90
N HIS A 71 6.74 24.69 -13.35
CA HIS A 71 7.27 25.98 -12.96
C HIS A 71 6.15 26.99 -12.73
N ARG A 72 6.41 27.91 -11.80
CA ARG A 72 5.44 28.96 -11.45
C ARG A 72 5.28 29.99 -12.57
N VAL A 73 4.06 30.46 -12.74
CA VAL A 73 3.73 31.52 -13.72
C VAL A 73 3.10 32.69 -12.96
N PRO A 74 3.64 33.91 -13.09
CA PRO A 74 4.93 34.30 -13.71
C PRO A 74 6.11 33.95 -12.81
N GLY A 75 7.31 33.96 -13.34
CA GLY A 75 8.56 33.91 -12.57
C GLY A 75 9.41 32.64 -12.72
N GLY A 76 8.92 31.59 -13.38
CA GLY A 76 9.71 30.43 -13.83
C GLY A 76 10.32 29.53 -12.75
N GLY A 77 10.04 29.76 -11.47
CA GLY A 77 10.63 28.96 -10.39
C GLY A 77 10.10 27.53 -10.40
N ALA A 78 11.02 26.55 -10.38
CA ALA A 78 10.66 25.14 -10.36
C ALA A 78 9.77 24.79 -9.15
N CYS A 79 8.80 23.91 -9.39
CA CYS A 79 7.88 23.42 -8.37
C CYS A 79 7.40 22.01 -8.68
N GLU A 80 6.84 21.39 -7.67
CA GLU A 80 6.26 20.05 -7.70
C GLU A 80 4.86 20.10 -7.13
N ILE A 81 3.92 19.44 -7.82
CA ILE A 81 2.57 19.17 -7.31
C ILE A 81 2.36 17.67 -7.35
N LEU A 82 1.97 17.10 -6.21
CA LEU A 82 1.68 15.68 -6.05
C LEU A 82 0.19 15.50 -5.75
N LEU A 83 -0.53 14.87 -6.67
CA LEU A 83 -1.95 14.58 -6.55
C LEU A 83 -2.20 13.56 -5.44
N LEU A 84 -3.20 13.81 -4.59
CA LEU A 84 -3.59 12.94 -3.49
C LEU A 84 -5.02 12.44 -3.62
N ILE A 85 -5.99 13.35 -3.64
CA ILE A 85 -7.42 13.03 -3.62
C ILE A 85 -8.14 13.86 -4.67
N ASP A 86 -8.87 13.20 -5.55
CA ASP A 86 -9.78 13.86 -6.48
C ASP A 86 -11.00 14.39 -5.70
N LYS A 87 -11.28 15.68 -5.83
CA LYS A 87 -12.44 16.36 -5.21
C LYS A 87 -13.56 16.62 -6.22
N GLY A 88 -13.38 16.18 -7.46
CA GLY A 88 -14.28 16.51 -8.58
C GLY A 88 -14.01 17.89 -9.21
N ASP A 89 -14.68 18.17 -10.33
CA ASP A 89 -14.59 19.45 -11.03
C ASP A 89 -13.15 19.92 -11.34
N ASN A 90 -12.27 18.98 -11.68
CA ASN A 90 -10.84 19.21 -11.93
C ASN A 90 -10.08 19.77 -10.71
N VAL A 91 -10.61 19.64 -9.50
CA VAL A 91 -9.97 20.08 -8.26
C VAL A 91 -9.41 18.85 -7.54
N TRP A 92 -8.15 18.93 -7.17
CA TRP A 92 -7.45 17.89 -6.42
C TRP A 92 -6.89 18.43 -5.12
N GLU A 93 -6.93 17.62 -4.09
CA GLU A 93 -6.09 17.83 -2.92
C GLU A 93 -4.68 17.36 -3.26
N CYS A 94 -3.68 18.21 -3.00
CA CYS A 94 -2.29 17.98 -3.42
C CYS A 94 -1.30 18.35 -2.34
N LEU A 95 -0.16 17.65 -2.30
CA LEU A 95 1.06 18.18 -1.71
C LEU A 95 1.80 19.04 -2.73
N VAL A 96 2.41 20.14 -2.25
CA VAL A 96 3.13 21.05 -3.14
C VAL A 96 4.52 21.40 -2.58
N ARG A 97 5.47 21.60 -3.48
CA ARG A 97 6.83 22.09 -3.16
C ARG A 97 7.28 23.15 -4.15
N PRO A 98 7.84 24.28 -3.67
CA PRO A 98 7.96 24.73 -2.28
C PRO A 98 6.64 25.32 -1.75
N GLY A 99 6.13 24.82 -0.61
CA GLY A 99 4.84 25.24 -0.05
C GLY A 99 4.73 26.75 0.21
N LYS A 100 5.83 27.40 0.63
CA LYS A 100 5.88 28.86 0.89
C LYS A 100 5.64 29.71 -0.37
N LYS A 101 5.85 29.15 -1.55
CA LYS A 101 5.71 29.85 -2.84
C LYS A 101 4.42 29.48 -3.61
N LEU A 102 3.79 28.37 -3.22
CA LEU A 102 2.55 27.86 -3.80
C LEU A 102 1.40 28.09 -2.83
N ARG A 103 1.02 29.37 -2.72
CA ARG A 103 -0.10 29.85 -1.91
C ARG A 103 -1.33 30.07 -2.78
N LYS A 104 -2.48 30.29 -2.17
CA LYS A 104 -3.72 30.62 -2.86
C LYS A 104 -3.51 31.69 -3.95
N GLY A 105 -4.00 31.40 -5.15
CA GLY A 105 -3.84 32.24 -6.36
C GLY A 105 -2.54 32.00 -7.14
N ALA A 106 -1.60 31.20 -6.63
CA ALA A 106 -0.40 30.84 -7.40
C ALA A 106 -0.75 29.94 -8.57
N ARG A 107 -0.09 30.20 -9.72
CA ARG A 107 -0.26 29.42 -10.95
C ARG A 107 1.01 28.65 -11.30
N VAL A 108 0.81 27.48 -11.89
CA VAL A 108 1.88 26.56 -12.31
C VAL A 108 1.58 26.07 -13.73
N SER A 109 2.63 25.94 -14.53
CA SER A 109 2.58 25.34 -15.86
C SER A 109 3.45 24.10 -15.92
N PHE A 110 2.96 23.08 -16.61
CA PHE A 110 3.63 21.79 -16.85
C PHE A 110 3.70 21.51 -18.35
N GLY A 111 4.78 20.86 -18.78
CA GLY A 111 5.06 20.75 -20.20
C GLY A 111 5.16 22.14 -20.83
N ASP A 112 4.92 22.26 -22.09
CA ASP A 112 4.90 23.54 -22.81
C ASP A 112 3.54 24.29 -22.69
N GLY A 113 2.91 24.22 -21.49
CA GLY A 113 1.59 24.78 -21.21
C GLY A 113 0.42 23.84 -21.49
N GLU A 114 0.70 22.56 -21.74
CA GLU A 114 -0.30 21.52 -21.98
C GLU A 114 -1.21 21.31 -20.76
N LEU A 115 -0.65 21.48 -19.55
CA LEU A 115 -1.36 21.43 -18.29
C LEU A 115 -1.03 22.66 -17.47
N THR A 116 -2.05 23.33 -16.95
CA THR A 116 -1.89 24.42 -15.99
C THR A 116 -2.63 24.11 -14.69
N ALA A 117 -2.19 24.73 -13.62
CA ALA A 117 -2.81 24.57 -12.32
C ALA A 117 -2.88 25.89 -11.55
N GLU A 118 -3.94 26.06 -10.77
CA GLU A 118 -4.12 27.19 -9.85
C GLU A 118 -4.34 26.65 -8.43
N ILE A 119 -3.63 27.18 -7.45
CA ILE A 119 -3.87 26.92 -6.04
C ILE A 119 -5.13 27.65 -5.62
N VAL A 120 -6.23 26.93 -5.42
CA VAL A 120 -7.52 27.54 -5.08
C VAL A 120 -7.71 27.71 -3.59
N ASP A 121 -7.08 26.85 -2.75
CA ASP A 121 -7.09 27.00 -1.30
C ASP A 121 -5.94 26.30 -0.59
N GLU A 122 -5.72 26.65 0.69
CA GLU A 122 -4.71 26.06 1.56
C GLU A 122 -5.42 25.31 2.70
N LEU A 123 -5.08 24.03 2.91
CA LEU A 123 -5.69 23.20 3.94
C LEU A 123 -4.89 23.25 5.26
N PRO A 124 -5.52 22.99 6.42
CA PRO A 124 -4.86 23.07 7.74
C PRO A 124 -3.67 22.14 7.91
N ASP A 125 -3.69 20.98 7.23
CA ASP A 125 -2.62 19.98 7.25
C ASP A 125 -1.41 20.32 6.34
N GLY A 126 -1.49 21.47 5.66
CA GLY A 126 -0.46 21.94 4.74
C GLY A 126 -0.66 21.52 3.28
N ASN A 127 -1.67 20.69 2.99
CA ASN A 127 -2.06 20.37 1.62
C ASN A 127 -2.68 21.59 0.92
N ARG A 128 -2.90 21.48 -0.37
CA ARG A 128 -3.52 22.52 -1.21
C ARG A 128 -4.69 21.94 -1.97
N LEU A 129 -5.73 22.71 -2.18
CA LEU A 129 -6.70 22.46 -3.24
C LEU A 129 -6.18 23.11 -4.50
N VAL A 130 -6.05 22.31 -5.55
CA VAL A 130 -5.46 22.70 -6.83
C VAL A 130 -6.45 22.42 -7.94
N ARG A 131 -6.80 23.44 -8.71
CA ARG A 131 -7.62 23.28 -9.92
C ARG A 131 -6.71 23.14 -11.13
N PHE A 132 -6.97 22.13 -11.94
CA PHE A 132 -6.23 21.85 -13.17
C PHE A 132 -7.03 22.27 -14.39
N GLU A 133 -6.33 22.86 -15.37
CA GLU A 133 -6.86 23.21 -16.68
C GLU A 133 -6.05 22.48 -17.75
N TYR A 134 -6.73 21.75 -18.61
CA TYR A 134 -6.14 20.90 -19.66
C TYR A 134 -7.15 20.67 -20.78
N GLN A 135 -6.71 20.11 -21.90
CA GLN A 135 -7.57 19.64 -22.97
C GLN A 135 -7.55 18.11 -23.06
N GLY A 136 -8.70 17.51 -23.35
CA GLY A 136 -8.84 16.06 -23.50
C GLY A 136 -9.06 15.32 -22.18
N ILE A 137 -8.45 14.17 -22.02
CA ILE A 137 -8.62 13.27 -20.86
C ILE A 137 -7.47 13.50 -19.87
N PHE A 138 -7.79 13.86 -18.64
CA PHE A 138 -6.79 14.18 -17.61
C PHE A 138 -5.77 13.05 -17.37
N LEU A 139 -6.24 11.80 -17.37
CA LEU A 139 -5.37 10.65 -17.18
C LEU A 139 -4.30 10.54 -18.27
N GLU A 140 -4.66 10.79 -19.53
CA GLU A 140 -3.70 10.81 -20.65
C GLU A 140 -2.67 11.94 -20.52
N VAL A 141 -3.10 13.09 -20.02
CA VAL A 141 -2.19 14.22 -19.72
C VAL A 141 -1.23 13.82 -18.60
N LEU A 142 -1.73 13.17 -17.55
CA LEU A 142 -0.89 12.67 -16.45
C LEU A 142 0.11 11.61 -16.92
N GLU A 143 -0.28 10.70 -17.81
CA GLU A 143 0.61 9.68 -18.38
C GLU A 143 1.78 10.30 -19.17
N ARG A 144 1.57 11.44 -19.83
CA ARG A 144 2.63 12.15 -20.55
C ARG A 144 3.53 13.01 -19.66
N LEU A 145 2.96 13.72 -18.70
CA LEU A 145 3.66 14.74 -17.92
C LEU A 145 4.03 14.31 -16.51
N GLY A 146 3.31 13.34 -15.96
CA GLY A 146 3.48 12.88 -14.59
C GLY A 146 4.59 11.86 -14.43
N LYS A 147 5.12 11.81 -13.22
CA LYS A 147 6.06 10.77 -12.79
C LYS A 147 5.44 9.89 -11.73
N MET A 148 5.91 8.63 -11.66
CA MET A 148 5.51 7.70 -10.61
C MET A 148 5.89 8.26 -9.23
N PRO A 149 4.93 8.38 -8.29
CA PRO A 149 5.20 8.89 -6.95
C PRO A 149 5.80 7.77 -6.09
N LEU A 150 7.11 7.57 -6.19
CA LEU A 150 7.80 6.59 -5.34
C LEU A 150 7.86 7.09 -3.89
N PRO A 151 7.83 6.16 -2.92
CA PRO A 151 8.03 6.50 -1.51
C PRO A 151 9.33 7.26 -1.26
N PRO A 152 9.39 8.13 -0.23
CA PRO A 152 10.53 9.04 -0.01
C PRO A 152 11.86 8.34 0.33
N TYR A 153 11.82 7.08 0.76
CA TYR A 153 13.01 6.27 1.03
C TYR A 153 13.63 5.63 -0.21
N ILE A 154 12.92 5.62 -1.35
CA ILE A 154 13.45 5.20 -2.65
C ILE A 154 14.06 6.44 -3.30
N LYS A 155 15.37 6.42 -3.45
CA LYS A 155 16.16 7.52 -4.05
C LYS A 155 16.57 7.23 -5.49
N GLU A 156 16.61 5.95 -5.84
CA GLU A 156 16.94 5.50 -7.19
C GLU A 156 15.79 5.77 -8.16
N GLU A 157 16.14 6.18 -9.37
CA GLU A 157 15.14 6.39 -10.43
C GLU A 157 14.66 5.04 -10.96
N LEU A 158 13.35 4.86 -11.02
CA LEU A 158 12.73 3.66 -11.55
C LEU A 158 12.73 3.71 -13.09
N ARG A 159 13.48 2.81 -13.74
CA ARG A 159 13.59 2.77 -15.21
C ARG A 159 12.29 2.38 -15.90
N ASP A 160 11.52 1.50 -15.27
CA ASP A 160 10.24 1.00 -15.75
C ASP A 160 9.17 1.22 -14.68
N SER A 161 8.25 2.15 -14.93
CA SER A 161 7.17 2.51 -14.00
C SER A 161 6.21 1.35 -13.72
N GLU A 162 6.05 0.38 -14.64
CA GLU A 162 5.22 -0.80 -14.44
C GLU A 162 5.78 -1.74 -13.36
N ARG A 163 7.06 -1.59 -12.99
CA ARG A 163 7.64 -2.33 -11.86
C ARG A 163 7.09 -1.87 -10.50
N TYR A 164 6.49 -0.68 -10.43
CA TYR A 164 5.75 -0.19 -9.25
C TYR A 164 4.23 -0.35 -9.40
N GLN A 165 3.80 -1.28 -10.23
CA GLN A 165 2.41 -1.71 -10.39
C GLN A 165 2.32 -3.21 -10.18
N THR A 166 1.22 -3.69 -9.59
CA THR A 166 0.92 -5.12 -9.55
C THR A 166 0.49 -5.59 -10.95
N VAL A 167 0.74 -6.86 -11.27
CA VAL A 167 0.35 -7.44 -12.57
C VAL A 167 -1.16 -7.49 -12.78
N TYR A 168 -1.94 -7.27 -11.71
CA TYR A 168 -3.39 -7.24 -11.71
C TYR A 168 -3.97 -5.85 -11.39
N SER A 169 -3.15 -4.81 -11.37
CA SER A 169 -3.62 -3.43 -11.13
C SER A 169 -4.62 -2.99 -12.19
N LYS A 170 -5.76 -2.42 -11.76
CA LYS A 170 -6.86 -2.09 -12.66
C LYS A 170 -7.52 -0.75 -12.36
N VAL A 171 -7.75 -0.43 -11.09
CA VAL A 171 -8.53 0.75 -10.68
C VAL A 171 -7.59 1.90 -10.34
N ASN A 172 -7.54 2.90 -11.22
CA ASN A 172 -6.74 4.10 -11.04
C ASN A 172 -7.18 4.92 -9.81
N GLY A 173 -6.22 5.57 -9.14
CA GLY A 173 -6.53 6.49 -8.03
C GLY A 173 -5.58 6.39 -6.84
N SER A 174 -4.67 5.43 -6.82
CA SER A 174 -3.72 5.24 -5.71
C SER A 174 -2.51 6.15 -5.84
N ALA A 175 -2.04 6.70 -4.71
CA ALA A 175 -0.77 7.43 -4.64
C ALA A 175 0.44 6.52 -4.38
N ALA A 176 0.20 5.26 -3.99
CA ALA A 176 1.24 4.25 -3.80
C ALA A 176 0.75 2.85 -4.18
N ALA A 177 1.67 1.97 -4.56
CA ALA A 177 1.34 0.58 -4.89
C ALA A 177 1.05 -0.26 -3.65
N PRO A 178 0.15 -1.27 -3.74
CA PRO A 178 0.01 -2.32 -2.73
C PRO A 178 1.19 -3.31 -2.87
N THR A 179 2.31 -2.97 -2.26
CA THR A 179 3.64 -3.52 -2.59
C THR A 179 3.80 -5.01 -2.35
N ALA A 180 3.05 -5.62 -1.43
CA ALA A 180 3.04 -7.07 -1.27
C ALA A 180 2.56 -7.82 -2.53
N GLY A 181 1.75 -7.17 -3.34
CA GLY A 181 1.30 -7.71 -4.62
C GLY A 181 2.34 -7.65 -5.73
N LEU A 182 3.41 -6.88 -5.57
CA LEU A 182 4.48 -6.76 -6.57
C LEU A 182 5.27 -8.05 -6.77
N HIS A 183 5.23 -8.96 -5.81
CA HIS A 183 5.89 -10.26 -5.89
C HIS A 183 5.20 -11.25 -6.82
N PHE A 184 3.93 -11.05 -7.12
CA PHE A 184 3.19 -11.96 -7.99
C PHE A 184 3.55 -11.74 -9.46
N THR A 185 3.65 -12.85 -10.18
CA THR A 185 3.66 -12.91 -11.65
C THR A 185 2.33 -13.47 -12.14
N PRO A 186 1.94 -13.24 -13.41
CA PRO A 186 0.76 -13.88 -13.98
C PRO A 186 0.81 -15.42 -13.86
N GLU A 187 1.98 -16.02 -14.12
CA GLU A 187 2.20 -17.46 -14.07
C GLU A 187 2.03 -18.03 -12.66
N LEU A 188 2.53 -17.29 -11.64
CA LEU A 188 2.34 -17.69 -10.24
C LEU A 188 0.87 -17.64 -9.83
N LEU A 189 0.12 -16.61 -10.24
CA LEU A 189 -1.32 -16.51 -10.00
C LEU A 189 -2.09 -17.64 -10.69
N GLU A 190 -1.76 -17.96 -11.94
CA GLU A 190 -2.34 -19.08 -12.66
C GLU A 190 -2.07 -20.41 -11.96
N ARG A 191 -0.83 -20.64 -11.53
CA ARG A 191 -0.45 -21.85 -10.77
C ARG A 191 -1.27 -21.96 -9.49
N VAL A 192 -1.38 -20.89 -8.72
CA VAL A 192 -2.16 -20.85 -7.46
C VAL A 192 -3.64 -21.15 -7.72
N GLN A 193 -4.24 -20.55 -8.76
CA GLN A 193 -5.64 -20.81 -9.12
C GLN A 193 -5.86 -22.25 -9.61
N SER A 194 -4.92 -22.82 -10.36
CA SER A 194 -4.99 -24.21 -10.82
C SER A 194 -4.98 -25.23 -9.69
N MET A 195 -4.47 -24.84 -8.52
CA MET A 195 -4.49 -25.67 -7.30
C MET A 195 -5.84 -25.65 -6.56
N GLY A 196 -6.82 -24.89 -7.05
CA GLY A 196 -8.12 -24.72 -6.39
C GLY A 196 -8.14 -23.60 -5.33
N VAL A 197 -7.14 -22.72 -5.32
CA VAL A 197 -7.15 -21.49 -4.55
C VAL A 197 -7.90 -20.42 -5.32
N LYS A 198 -8.86 -19.79 -4.68
CA LYS A 198 -9.66 -18.72 -5.30
C LYS A 198 -8.99 -17.37 -5.13
N VAL A 199 -9.26 -16.43 -6.03
CA VAL A 199 -8.71 -15.06 -6.00
C VAL A 199 -9.86 -14.07 -6.03
N GLY A 200 -9.90 -13.18 -5.04
CA GLY A 200 -10.80 -12.05 -4.95
C GLY A 200 -10.04 -10.72 -4.94
N TYR A 201 -10.69 -9.68 -5.45
CA TYR A 201 -10.10 -8.35 -5.52
C TYR A 201 -10.91 -7.37 -4.67
N VAL A 202 -10.16 -6.53 -3.95
CA VAL A 202 -10.67 -5.31 -3.32
C VAL A 202 -9.93 -4.11 -3.92
N THR A 203 -10.47 -2.93 -3.73
CA THR A 203 -9.76 -1.69 -4.07
C THR A 203 -9.55 -0.88 -2.79
N LEU A 204 -8.32 -0.49 -2.51
CA LEU A 204 -8.01 0.56 -1.53
C LEU A 204 -7.00 1.50 -2.17
N HIS A 205 -7.36 2.76 -2.27
CA HIS A 205 -6.47 3.80 -2.77
C HIS A 205 -5.49 4.22 -1.67
N VAL A 206 -4.25 3.73 -1.78
CA VAL A 206 -3.21 3.99 -0.78
C VAL A 206 -2.82 5.45 -0.82
N GLY A 207 -2.96 6.12 0.31
CA GLY A 207 -2.53 7.49 0.52
C GLY A 207 -1.07 7.58 0.97
N LEU A 208 -0.48 8.77 0.86
CA LEU A 208 0.90 9.03 1.33
C LEU A 208 1.04 8.97 2.86
N GLY A 209 -0.07 8.99 3.59
CA GLY A 209 -0.08 8.83 5.05
C GLY A 209 0.59 7.55 5.52
N THR A 210 0.53 6.49 4.71
CA THR A 210 1.16 5.19 4.99
C THR A 210 2.69 5.28 5.18
N PHE A 211 3.34 6.32 4.64
CA PHE A 211 4.79 6.53 4.78
C PHE A 211 5.16 7.54 5.86
N ARG A 212 4.19 8.10 6.58
CA ARG A 212 4.45 9.01 7.69
C ARG A 212 4.82 8.19 8.93
N PRO A 213 5.91 8.53 9.63
CA PRO A 213 6.22 7.86 10.90
C PRO A 213 5.18 8.23 11.96
N VAL A 214 4.91 7.31 12.86
CA VAL A 214 4.12 7.56 14.07
C VAL A 214 4.94 8.50 14.96
N LYS A 215 4.32 9.57 15.44
CA LYS A 215 4.99 10.60 16.25
C LYS A 215 4.60 10.52 17.72
N GLU A 216 3.46 9.93 17.98
CA GLU A 216 2.87 9.77 19.30
C GLU A 216 3.64 8.73 20.12
N GLU A 217 3.86 8.98 21.40
CA GLU A 217 4.54 8.05 22.30
C GLU A 217 3.64 6.84 22.59
N GLU A 218 2.36 7.08 22.89
CA GLU A 218 1.37 6.02 23.07
C GLU A 218 0.65 5.73 21.73
N ILE A 219 0.61 4.46 21.34
CA ILE A 219 0.00 4.07 20.06
C ILE A 219 -1.49 4.41 19.98
N THR A 220 -2.19 4.46 21.12
CA THR A 220 -3.61 4.80 21.19
C THR A 220 -3.92 6.25 20.87
N ASP A 221 -2.93 7.12 20.92
CA ASP A 221 -3.06 8.56 20.62
C ASP A 221 -2.87 8.86 19.12
N HIS A 222 -2.45 7.83 18.35
CA HIS A 222 -2.24 7.97 16.92
C HIS A 222 -3.57 8.06 16.17
N ASP A 223 -3.74 9.14 15.40
CA ASP A 223 -4.87 9.32 14.48
C ASP A 223 -4.53 8.76 13.11
N MET A 224 -5.12 7.60 12.79
CA MET A 224 -4.88 6.93 11.53
C MET A 224 -5.52 7.67 10.37
N HIS A 225 -4.76 7.94 9.34
CA HIS A 225 -5.25 8.58 8.11
C HIS A 225 -6.36 7.75 7.43
N SER A 226 -7.28 8.45 6.78
CA SER A 226 -8.37 7.81 6.05
C SER A 226 -7.97 7.48 4.61
N GLU A 227 -8.40 6.31 4.14
CA GLU A 227 -8.24 5.84 2.78
C GLU A 227 -9.56 5.30 2.24
N TYR A 228 -9.83 5.55 0.95
CA TYR A 228 -11.06 5.07 0.33
C TYR A 228 -10.91 3.64 -0.16
N CYS A 229 -11.86 2.78 0.19
CA CYS A 229 -11.84 1.39 -0.21
C CYS A 229 -13.20 0.89 -0.71
N VAL A 230 -13.16 -0.19 -1.50
CA VAL A 230 -14.33 -0.85 -2.07
C VAL A 230 -14.17 -2.36 -1.97
N ILE A 231 -15.22 -3.03 -1.55
CA ILE A 231 -15.36 -4.49 -1.56
C ILE A 231 -16.46 -4.84 -2.56
N PRO A 232 -16.13 -5.40 -3.73
CA PRO A 232 -17.12 -5.86 -4.71
C PRO A 232 -17.94 -7.03 -4.17
N ARG A 233 -19.15 -7.21 -4.71
CA ARG A 233 -20.07 -8.27 -4.29
C ARG A 233 -19.46 -9.66 -4.46
N GLU A 234 -18.83 -9.91 -5.60
CA GLU A 234 -18.17 -11.18 -5.89
C GLU A 234 -17.07 -11.52 -4.87
N THR A 235 -16.34 -10.52 -4.37
CA THR A 235 -15.33 -10.72 -3.35
C THR A 235 -15.95 -10.96 -1.97
N ALA A 236 -16.99 -10.23 -1.60
CA ALA A 236 -17.70 -10.46 -0.35
C ALA A 236 -18.32 -11.88 -0.32
N ASP A 237 -18.98 -12.29 -1.40
CA ASP A 237 -19.57 -13.62 -1.53
C ASP A 237 -18.50 -14.73 -1.49
N LEU A 238 -17.35 -14.51 -2.15
CA LEU A 238 -16.18 -15.42 -2.12
C LEU A 238 -15.64 -15.62 -0.72
N ILE A 239 -15.46 -14.53 0.05
CA ILE A 239 -14.99 -14.59 1.43
C ILE A 239 -15.97 -15.41 2.29
N ASN A 240 -17.26 -15.12 2.20
CA ASN A 240 -18.29 -15.82 2.96
C ASN A 240 -18.33 -17.33 2.62
N GLU A 241 -18.25 -17.66 1.32
CA GLU A 241 -18.20 -19.05 0.87
C GLU A 241 -16.95 -19.77 1.38
N THR A 242 -15.78 -19.11 1.30
CA THR A 242 -14.51 -19.65 1.80
C THR A 242 -14.59 -19.98 3.30
N LYS A 243 -15.07 -19.04 4.11
CA LYS A 243 -15.24 -19.25 5.56
C LYS A 243 -16.24 -20.37 5.87
N LYS A 244 -17.38 -20.40 5.17
CA LYS A 244 -18.42 -21.43 5.34
C LYS A 244 -17.86 -22.83 5.05
N ASN A 245 -16.96 -22.95 4.09
CA ASN A 245 -16.35 -24.23 3.69
C ASN A 245 -15.08 -24.58 4.48
N GLY A 246 -14.72 -23.80 5.50
CA GLY A 246 -13.52 -24.04 6.34
C GLY A 246 -12.19 -23.71 5.65
N GLY A 247 -12.21 -22.97 4.54
CA GLY A 247 -11.03 -22.42 3.89
C GLY A 247 -10.46 -21.20 4.60
N ARG A 248 -9.23 -20.83 4.27
CA ARG A 248 -8.56 -19.66 4.82
C ARG A 248 -8.74 -18.43 3.92
N VAL A 249 -8.98 -17.29 4.54
CA VAL A 249 -8.93 -15.98 3.88
C VAL A 249 -7.54 -15.39 4.09
N ILE A 250 -6.77 -15.30 3.01
CA ILE A 250 -5.37 -14.88 3.01
C ILE A 250 -5.28 -13.51 2.33
N CYS A 251 -4.95 -12.48 3.09
CA CYS A 251 -4.75 -11.14 2.53
C CYS A 251 -3.36 -10.99 1.91
N VAL A 252 -3.31 -10.41 0.72
CA VAL A 252 -2.07 -9.95 0.09
C VAL A 252 -1.94 -8.45 0.33
N GLY A 253 -1.08 -8.11 1.27
CA GLY A 253 -0.83 -6.75 1.73
C GLY A 253 -1.73 -6.31 2.89
N THR A 254 -1.18 -5.40 3.68
CA THR A 254 -1.89 -4.75 4.79
C THR A 254 -3.09 -3.93 4.31
N THR A 255 -3.06 -3.46 3.05
CA THR A 255 -4.17 -2.75 2.43
C THR A 255 -5.40 -3.65 2.24
N SER A 256 -5.22 -4.88 1.74
CA SER A 256 -6.31 -5.86 1.64
C SER A 256 -6.86 -6.24 3.01
N CYS A 257 -5.98 -6.46 3.99
CA CYS A 257 -6.36 -6.72 5.38
C CYS A 257 -7.21 -5.58 5.95
N ARG A 258 -6.73 -4.34 5.87
CA ARG A 258 -7.46 -3.17 6.39
C ARG A 258 -8.80 -3.00 5.69
N THR A 259 -8.87 -3.28 4.40
CA THR A 259 -10.14 -3.19 3.65
C THR A 259 -11.18 -4.16 4.18
N ILE A 260 -10.86 -5.45 4.25
CA ILE A 260 -11.86 -6.44 4.67
C ILE A 260 -12.18 -6.34 6.17
N GLU A 261 -11.19 -6.09 7.03
CA GLU A 261 -11.41 -5.96 8.48
C GLU A 261 -12.23 -4.71 8.86
N SER A 262 -12.15 -3.62 8.06
CA SER A 262 -12.95 -2.41 8.30
C SER A 262 -14.46 -2.62 8.17
N TRP A 263 -14.88 -3.56 7.32
CA TRP A 263 -16.27 -3.74 6.93
C TRP A 263 -16.82 -5.12 7.28
N ALA A 264 -16.02 -5.95 7.93
CA ALA A 264 -16.47 -7.25 8.44
C ALA A 264 -17.48 -7.08 9.56
N GLY A 265 -18.59 -7.80 9.49
CA GLY A 265 -19.51 -7.92 10.61
C GLY A 265 -18.84 -8.57 11.84
N GLU A 266 -19.42 -8.38 13.02
CA GLU A 266 -18.88 -8.98 14.27
C GLU A 266 -18.87 -10.51 14.23
N ASP A 267 -19.72 -11.10 13.40
CA ASP A 267 -19.80 -12.54 13.13
C ASP A 267 -18.88 -13.00 11.99
N GLY A 268 -18.07 -12.10 11.43
CA GLY A 268 -17.16 -12.36 10.30
C GLY A 268 -17.83 -12.37 8.93
N THR A 269 -19.11 -12.01 8.82
CA THR A 269 -19.77 -11.89 7.51
C THR A 269 -19.29 -10.67 6.74
N MET A 270 -19.22 -10.82 5.41
CA MET A 270 -18.86 -9.76 4.49
C MET A 270 -20.04 -9.35 3.63
N THR A 271 -20.16 -8.04 3.39
CA THR A 271 -21.12 -7.47 2.42
C THR A 271 -20.40 -6.56 1.45
N ALA A 272 -20.92 -6.47 0.22
CA ALA A 272 -20.44 -5.50 -0.75
C ALA A 272 -20.63 -4.08 -0.21
N THR A 273 -19.56 -3.30 -0.23
CA THR A 273 -19.57 -1.94 0.34
C THR A 273 -18.42 -1.10 -0.22
N GLY A 274 -18.47 0.19 0.05
CA GLY A 274 -17.37 1.11 -0.21
C GLY A 274 -17.47 2.34 0.68
N GLY A 275 -16.33 2.90 1.02
CA GLY A 275 -16.26 4.08 1.88
C GLY A 275 -14.86 4.36 2.40
N TRP A 276 -14.78 5.34 3.27
CA TRP A 276 -13.54 5.74 3.91
C TRP A 276 -13.27 4.88 5.14
N THR A 277 -12.04 4.39 5.27
CA THR A 277 -11.57 3.67 6.45
C THR A 277 -10.36 4.37 7.06
N ASN A 278 -10.36 4.48 8.37
CA ASN A 278 -9.22 4.88 9.18
C ASN A 278 -8.87 3.79 10.21
N ILE A 279 -9.19 2.54 9.90
CA ILE A 279 -8.92 1.43 10.82
C ILE A 279 -7.44 1.38 11.19
N PHE A 280 -7.18 1.38 12.49
CA PHE A 280 -5.86 1.20 13.07
C PHE A 280 -5.80 -0.14 13.79
N ILE A 281 -5.04 -1.08 13.24
CA ILE A 281 -4.89 -2.43 13.78
C ILE A 281 -3.55 -2.52 14.52
N TYR A 282 -3.61 -2.89 15.79
CA TYR A 282 -2.45 -3.07 16.68
C TYR A 282 -2.72 -4.20 17.67
N PRO A 283 -1.72 -4.69 18.45
CA PRO A 283 -1.91 -5.79 19.38
C PRO A 283 -3.09 -5.61 20.33
N GLY A 284 -3.95 -6.63 20.41
CA GLY A 284 -5.25 -6.60 21.06
C GLY A 284 -6.42 -6.56 20.08
N TYR A 285 -6.18 -6.24 18.81
CA TYR A 285 -7.20 -6.34 17.76
C TYR A 285 -7.56 -7.80 17.50
N ARG A 286 -8.85 -8.10 17.42
CA ARG A 286 -9.37 -9.42 17.06
C ARG A 286 -9.76 -9.42 15.58
N PHE A 287 -9.00 -10.15 14.76
CA PHE A 287 -9.33 -10.34 13.35
C PHE A 287 -10.66 -11.08 13.20
N LYS A 288 -11.53 -10.56 12.36
CA LYS A 288 -12.88 -11.08 12.14
C LYS A 288 -12.92 -12.05 10.95
N VAL A 289 -12.12 -11.79 9.94
CA VAL A 289 -12.18 -12.47 8.64
C VAL A 289 -10.83 -13.02 8.21
N MET A 290 -9.75 -12.23 8.34
CA MET A 290 -8.43 -12.62 7.86
C MET A 290 -7.82 -13.74 8.70
N ASP A 291 -7.35 -14.81 8.05
CA ASP A 291 -6.69 -15.96 8.68
C ASP A 291 -5.18 -15.91 8.53
N ALA A 292 -4.66 -15.38 7.40
CA ALA A 292 -3.23 -15.31 7.10
C ALA A 292 -2.92 -14.06 6.28
N LEU A 293 -1.66 -13.65 6.28
CA LEU A 293 -1.20 -12.42 5.65
C LEU A 293 0.09 -12.63 4.87
N ILE A 294 0.11 -12.21 3.61
CA ILE A 294 1.32 -12.02 2.81
C ILE A 294 1.64 -10.52 2.83
N THR A 295 2.85 -10.15 3.23
CA THR A 295 3.23 -8.75 3.38
C THR A 295 4.72 -8.53 3.11
N ASN A 296 5.14 -7.27 2.89
CA ASN A 296 6.56 -6.90 2.90
C ASN A 296 7.04 -6.72 4.36
N PHE A 297 8.35 -6.60 4.53
CA PHE A 297 8.91 -6.13 5.79
C PHE A 297 8.68 -4.63 5.96
N HIS A 298 8.32 -4.21 7.16
CA HIS A 298 7.93 -2.85 7.50
C HIS A 298 8.99 -2.12 8.32
N LEU A 299 8.86 -0.78 8.41
CA LEU A 299 9.76 0.05 9.24
C LEU A 299 9.56 -0.22 10.74
N PRO A 300 10.63 -0.02 11.52
CA PRO A 300 10.49 0.13 12.97
C PRO A 300 9.45 1.19 13.31
N GLU A 301 8.70 0.97 14.38
CA GLU A 301 7.76 1.94 14.96
C GLU A 301 6.63 2.41 14.00
N SER A 302 6.39 1.69 12.89
CA SER A 302 5.33 2.01 11.94
C SER A 302 3.99 1.37 12.32
N THR A 303 2.88 1.95 11.85
CA THR A 303 1.54 1.35 12.02
C THR A 303 1.46 -0.05 11.39
N LEU A 304 2.28 -0.34 10.39
CA LEU A 304 2.27 -1.62 9.68
C LEU A 304 2.94 -2.75 10.47
N ILE A 305 4.05 -2.48 11.19
CA ILE A 305 4.63 -3.49 12.10
C ILE A 305 3.68 -3.76 13.28
N MET A 306 2.89 -2.76 13.70
CA MET A 306 1.86 -2.94 14.72
C MET A 306 0.75 -3.86 14.24
N LEU A 307 0.30 -3.74 12.98
CA LEU A 307 -0.70 -4.63 12.37
C LEU A 307 -0.19 -6.08 12.29
N VAL A 308 1.03 -6.30 11.81
CA VAL A 308 1.62 -7.65 11.76
C VAL A 308 1.78 -8.24 13.17
N SER A 309 2.13 -7.39 14.13
CA SER A 309 2.24 -7.77 15.55
C SER A 309 0.89 -8.12 16.17
N ALA A 310 -0.20 -7.51 15.70
CA ALA A 310 -1.54 -7.91 16.11
C ALA A 310 -1.91 -9.33 15.66
N LEU A 311 -1.40 -9.74 14.46
CA LEU A 311 -1.69 -11.07 13.91
C LEU A 311 -0.88 -12.18 14.55
N ALA A 312 0.43 -12.00 14.72
CA ALA A 312 1.35 -13.05 15.13
C ALA A 312 1.91 -12.88 16.56
N GLY A 313 1.54 -11.81 17.24
CA GLY A 313 2.17 -11.43 18.50
C GLY A 313 3.46 -10.63 18.29
N ARG A 314 3.63 -9.59 19.12
CA ARG A 314 4.77 -8.65 19.01
C ARG A 314 6.12 -9.36 19.11
N GLU A 315 6.26 -10.30 20.04
CA GLU A 315 7.53 -10.98 20.29
C GLU A 315 7.94 -11.87 19.12
N HIS A 316 7.01 -12.63 18.53
CA HIS A 316 7.26 -13.44 17.34
C HIS A 316 7.66 -12.56 16.15
N VAL A 317 6.94 -11.46 15.93
CA VAL A 317 7.24 -10.53 14.84
C VAL A 317 8.62 -9.89 15.02
N LEU A 318 8.94 -9.35 16.18
CA LEU A 318 10.25 -8.74 16.43
C LEU A 318 11.40 -9.75 16.34
N SER A 319 11.17 -11.01 16.76
CA SER A 319 12.14 -12.10 16.59
C SER A 319 12.36 -12.39 15.11
N ALA A 320 11.29 -12.54 14.33
CA ALA A 320 11.36 -12.78 12.88
C ALA A 320 12.05 -11.63 12.14
N TYR A 321 11.81 -10.38 12.56
CA TYR A 321 12.45 -9.19 11.97
C TYR A 321 13.95 -9.12 12.28
N LYS A 322 14.36 -9.46 13.51
CA LYS A 322 15.78 -9.58 13.88
C LYS A 322 16.48 -10.68 13.08
N GLU A 323 15.82 -11.79 12.87
CA GLU A 323 16.32 -12.87 12.02
C GLU A 323 16.44 -12.42 10.57
N ALA A 324 15.45 -11.72 10.05
CA ALA A 324 15.47 -11.16 8.69
C ALA A 324 16.63 -10.15 8.49
N VAL A 325 16.90 -9.30 9.49
CA VAL A 325 18.06 -8.38 9.45
C VAL A 325 19.36 -9.15 9.44
N LYS A 326 19.52 -10.13 10.33
CA LYS A 326 20.71 -11.00 10.40
C LYS A 326 20.97 -11.74 9.09
N GLU A 327 19.92 -12.31 8.50
CA GLU A 327 19.94 -13.02 7.23
C GLU A 327 19.95 -12.09 6.01
N ARG A 328 20.04 -10.76 6.23
CA ARG A 328 20.13 -9.73 5.19
C ARG A 328 18.97 -9.78 4.19
N TYR A 329 17.75 -9.92 4.69
CA TYR A 329 16.56 -9.68 3.87
C TYR A 329 16.49 -8.22 3.43
N ARG A 330 15.84 -8.01 2.31
CA ARG A 330 15.56 -6.67 1.78
C ARG A 330 14.26 -6.15 2.36
N PHE A 331 14.23 -4.90 2.77
CA PHE A 331 13.10 -4.29 3.44
C PHE A 331 12.35 -3.32 2.54
N PHE A 332 11.08 -3.07 2.87
CA PHE A 332 10.17 -2.13 2.23
C PHE A 332 9.63 -2.54 0.86
N SER A 333 9.16 -1.53 0.08
CA SER A 333 8.35 -1.68 -1.13
C SER A 333 8.93 -2.62 -2.19
N PHE A 334 10.23 -2.57 -2.40
CA PHE A 334 10.95 -3.47 -3.34
C PHE A 334 11.72 -4.57 -2.62
N GLY A 335 11.46 -4.73 -1.34
CA GLY A 335 12.11 -5.73 -0.51
C GLY A 335 11.56 -7.13 -0.70
N ASP A 336 11.87 -7.97 0.27
CA ASP A 336 11.40 -9.35 0.35
C ASP A 336 10.04 -9.43 1.04
N ALA A 337 9.46 -10.62 1.09
CA ALA A 337 8.14 -10.87 1.62
C ALA A 337 8.15 -11.71 2.90
N MET A 338 7.06 -11.59 3.65
CA MET A 338 6.67 -12.50 4.72
C MET A 338 5.34 -13.18 4.40
N PHE A 339 5.19 -14.41 4.80
CA PHE A 339 3.91 -15.10 4.90
C PHE A 339 3.66 -15.51 6.33
N ILE A 340 2.61 -14.96 6.94
CA ILE A 340 2.22 -15.20 8.35
C ILE A 340 0.94 -16.03 8.35
N HIS A 341 0.98 -17.24 8.90
CA HIS A 341 -0.14 -18.19 8.81
C HIS A 341 -0.44 -18.94 10.12
#